data_3d71215d451de6a511f7eacea64cb5ee
#
_entry.id   3d71215d451de6a511f7eacea64cb5ee
#
_cell.length_a   1.000
_cell.length_b   1.000
_cell.length_c   1.000
_cell.angle_alpha   90.00
_cell.angle_beta   90.00
_cell.angle_gamma   90.00
#
_symmetry.space_group_name_H-M   'P 1'
#
loop_
_entity.id
_entity.type
_entity.pdbx_description
1 polymer ?
#
loop_
_entity_poly.entity_id
_entity_poly.type
_entity_poly.pdbx_seq_one_letter_code
_entity_poly.pdbx_strand_id
1 'polypeptide(L)'
;MDVLAVFATIVGLAAWVGALIFHNFVVSPVVGRNLGPGRTAEVMDRIHTRYYFISLLSGIVMLIGAGGALFAEAIRVPTWTFMGLTGLALTATLYGWLVLHPRTVSLRNRVQSSAGSQENFVVAERFDQATRLSTFVNMIVLLILLGAAAALATLLLAHEPVNPTG
;
A
#
# COMPACT_ATOMS: atom_id res chain seq x y z
N MET A 1 18.26 10.25 -17.12
CA MET A 1 17.58 9.06 -16.53
C MET A 1 17.29 8.07 -17.61
N ASP A 2 17.46 6.78 -17.37
CA ASP A 2 17.02 5.76 -18.31
C ASP A 2 15.49 5.78 -18.42
N VAL A 3 14.98 5.90 -19.64
CA VAL A 3 13.52 5.96 -19.94
C VAL A 3 12.81 4.73 -19.38
N LEU A 4 13.44 3.57 -19.46
CA LEU A 4 12.88 2.33 -18.92
C LEU A 4 12.73 2.36 -17.39
N ALA A 5 13.71 2.91 -16.69
CA ALA A 5 13.68 3.05 -15.24
C ALA A 5 12.58 4.01 -14.77
N VAL A 6 12.41 5.13 -15.46
CA VAL A 6 11.32 6.09 -15.22
C VAL A 6 9.97 5.44 -15.47
N PHE A 7 9.81 4.77 -16.60
CA PHE A 7 8.57 4.08 -16.95
C PHE A 7 8.20 3.01 -15.92
N ALA A 8 9.14 2.16 -15.53
CA ALA A 8 8.93 1.13 -14.50
C ALA A 8 8.51 1.74 -13.16
N THR A 9 9.14 2.85 -12.75
CA THR A 9 8.80 3.57 -11.53
C THR A 9 7.37 4.12 -11.57
N ILE A 10 6.96 4.74 -12.68
CA ILE A 10 5.60 5.28 -12.85
C ILE A 10 4.57 4.15 -12.84
N VAL A 11 4.82 3.07 -13.55
CA VAL A 11 3.92 1.90 -13.59
C VAL A 11 3.80 1.27 -12.21
N GLY A 12 4.91 1.09 -11.50
CA GLY A 12 4.90 0.58 -10.13
C GLY A 12 4.09 1.46 -9.17
N LEU A 13 4.28 2.78 -9.25
CA LEU A 13 3.53 3.75 -8.44
C LEU A 13 2.03 3.71 -8.75
N ALA A 14 1.66 3.73 -10.03
CA ALA A 14 0.27 3.68 -10.48
C ALA A 14 -0.41 2.36 -10.06
N ALA A 15 0.27 1.23 -10.20
CA ALA A 15 -0.23 -0.08 -9.79
C ALA A 15 -0.46 -0.15 -8.27
N TRP A 16 0.47 0.38 -7.45
CA TRP A 16 0.33 0.36 -6.00
C TRP A 16 -0.78 1.27 -5.51
N VAL A 17 -0.79 2.53 -5.96
CA VAL A 17 -1.86 3.49 -5.62
C VAL A 17 -3.22 2.98 -6.10
N GLY A 18 -3.29 2.46 -7.32
CA GLY A 18 -4.52 1.88 -7.87
C GLY A 18 -5.02 0.69 -7.05
N ALA A 19 -4.13 -0.24 -6.66
CA ALA A 19 -4.47 -1.37 -5.81
C ALA A 19 -5.00 -0.92 -4.43
N LEU A 20 -4.37 0.08 -3.80
CA LEU A 20 -4.80 0.67 -2.53
C LEU A 20 -6.20 1.29 -2.62
N ILE A 21 -6.42 2.15 -3.62
CA ILE A 21 -7.70 2.81 -3.83
C ILE A 21 -8.78 1.77 -4.12
N PHE A 22 -8.53 0.86 -5.06
CA PHE A 22 -9.49 -0.18 -5.41
C PHE A 22 -9.85 -1.07 -4.22
N HIS A 23 -8.85 -1.50 -3.44
CA HIS A 23 -9.07 -2.32 -2.26
C HIS A 23 -9.92 -1.62 -1.21
N ASN A 24 -9.56 -0.38 -0.83
CA ASN A 24 -10.22 0.32 0.28
C ASN A 24 -11.58 0.90 -0.08
N PHE A 25 -11.74 1.44 -1.30
CA PHE A 25 -12.95 2.16 -1.69
C PHE A 25 -13.94 1.34 -2.51
N VAL A 26 -13.49 0.25 -3.15
CA VAL A 26 -14.36 -0.58 -3.98
C VAL A 26 -14.55 -1.95 -3.35
N VAL A 27 -13.47 -2.70 -3.15
CA VAL A 27 -13.57 -4.10 -2.70
C VAL A 27 -14.15 -4.21 -1.29
N SER A 28 -13.58 -3.48 -0.34
CA SER A 28 -13.98 -3.57 1.07
C SER A 28 -15.47 -3.24 1.28
N PRO A 29 -16.03 -2.13 0.78
CA PRO A 29 -17.45 -1.83 0.95
C PRO A 29 -18.38 -2.74 0.13
N VAL A 30 -17.99 -3.15 -1.08
CA VAL A 30 -18.82 -4.01 -1.93
C VAL A 30 -18.95 -5.42 -1.33
N VAL A 31 -17.82 -6.00 -0.94
CA VAL A 31 -17.80 -7.34 -0.32
C VAL A 31 -18.53 -7.34 1.02
N GLY A 32 -18.31 -6.31 1.85
CA GLY A 32 -18.94 -6.19 3.16
C GLY A 32 -20.46 -6.01 3.10
N ARG A 33 -20.99 -5.39 2.03
CA ARG A 33 -22.44 -5.17 1.89
C ARG A 33 -23.19 -6.32 1.23
N ASN A 34 -22.55 -7.06 0.32
CA ASN A 34 -23.23 -8.02 -0.55
C ASN A 34 -23.05 -9.48 -0.10
N LEU A 35 -22.09 -9.76 0.77
CA LEU A 35 -21.82 -11.12 1.25
C LEU A 35 -22.12 -11.24 2.74
N GLY A 36 -22.67 -12.37 3.15
CA GLY A 36 -22.84 -12.69 4.57
C GLY A 36 -21.49 -12.84 5.29
N PRO A 37 -21.45 -12.70 6.64
CA PRO A 37 -20.19 -12.57 7.41
C PRO A 37 -19.16 -13.66 7.12
N GLY A 38 -19.56 -14.91 6.99
CA GLY A 38 -18.65 -16.03 6.72
C GLY A 38 -18.01 -15.97 5.32
N ARG A 39 -18.80 -15.70 4.29
CA ARG A 39 -18.32 -15.58 2.91
C ARG A 39 -17.47 -14.32 2.70
N THR A 40 -17.86 -13.21 3.32
CA THR A 40 -17.07 -11.96 3.32
C THR A 40 -15.66 -12.23 3.80
N ALA A 41 -15.53 -12.97 4.87
CA ALA A 41 -14.26 -13.32 5.47
C ALA A 41 -13.34 -14.09 4.51
N GLU A 42 -13.84 -15.17 3.90
CA GLU A 42 -13.07 -16.01 2.98
C GLU A 42 -12.64 -15.24 1.72
N VAL A 43 -13.54 -14.48 1.13
CA VAL A 43 -13.26 -13.67 -0.06
C VAL A 43 -12.23 -12.59 0.25
N MET A 44 -12.36 -11.90 1.38
CA MET A 44 -11.41 -10.85 1.79
C MET A 44 -10.02 -11.40 2.05
N ASP A 45 -9.86 -12.59 2.64
CA ASP A 45 -8.54 -13.20 2.85
C ASP A 45 -7.81 -13.48 1.53
N ARG A 46 -8.52 -14.00 0.53
CA ARG A 46 -7.95 -14.25 -0.80
C ARG A 46 -7.55 -12.95 -1.50
N ILE A 47 -8.37 -11.90 -1.36
CA ILE A 47 -8.10 -10.59 -1.96
C ILE A 47 -6.93 -9.92 -1.25
N HIS A 48 -6.86 -9.94 0.09
CA HIS A 48 -5.77 -9.34 0.86
C HIS A 48 -4.41 -9.93 0.49
N THR A 49 -4.31 -11.24 0.37
CA THR A 49 -3.05 -11.89 -0.03
C THR A 49 -2.56 -11.38 -1.39
N ARG A 50 -3.44 -11.28 -2.38
CA ARG A 50 -3.10 -10.78 -3.72
C ARG A 50 -2.77 -9.28 -3.70
N TYR A 51 -3.53 -8.51 -2.94
CA TYR A 51 -3.29 -7.08 -2.75
C TYR A 51 -1.90 -6.80 -2.17
N TYR A 52 -1.51 -7.48 -1.10
CA TYR A 52 -0.18 -7.32 -0.52
C TYR A 52 0.94 -7.74 -1.48
N PHE A 53 0.75 -8.82 -2.22
CA PHE A 53 1.71 -9.26 -3.24
C PHE A 53 1.92 -8.20 -4.32
N ILE A 54 0.83 -7.64 -4.87
CA ILE A 54 0.90 -6.55 -5.88
C ILE A 54 1.60 -5.33 -5.29
N SER A 55 1.23 -4.93 -4.07
CA SER A 55 1.83 -3.78 -3.40
C SER A 55 3.34 -3.93 -3.18
N LEU A 56 3.79 -5.11 -2.73
CA LEU A 56 5.22 -5.39 -2.53
C LEU A 56 5.98 -5.41 -3.85
N LEU A 57 5.44 -6.10 -4.86
CA LEU A 57 6.07 -6.15 -6.18
C LEU A 57 6.20 -4.74 -6.78
N SER A 58 5.15 -3.94 -6.69
CA SER A 58 5.16 -2.55 -7.15
C SER A 58 6.21 -1.71 -6.44
N GLY A 59 6.31 -1.83 -5.11
CA GLY A 59 7.31 -1.11 -4.32
C GLY A 59 8.75 -1.53 -4.65
N ILE A 60 9.01 -2.82 -4.88
CA ILE A 60 10.31 -3.31 -5.33
C ILE A 60 10.66 -2.75 -6.70
N VAL A 61 9.72 -2.76 -7.66
CA VAL A 61 9.92 -2.18 -8.99
C VAL A 61 10.25 -0.69 -8.90
N MET A 62 9.56 0.06 -8.02
CA MET A 62 9.83 1.48 -7.79
C MET A 62 11.24 1.70 -7.22
N LEU A 63 11.70 0.89 -6.26
CA LEU A 63 13.04 1.01 -5.67
C LEU A 63 14.13 0.66 -6.67
N ILE A 64 13.94 -0.38 -7.50
CA ILE A 64 14.88 -0.74 -8.57
C ILE A 64 14.98 0.39 -9.60
N GLY A 65 13.85 0.95 -10.03
CA GLY A 65 13.83 2.07 -10.97
C GLY A 65 14.51 3.33 -10.41
N ALA A 66 14.23 3.67 -9.15
CA ALA A 66 14.89 4.78 -8.48
C ALA A 66 16.39 4.53 -8.23
N GLY A 67 16.78 3.29 -7.90
CA GLY A 67 18.18 2.89 -7.72
C GLY A 67 18.98 3.04 -9.02
N GLY A 68 18.41 2.65 -10.17
CA GLY A 68 19.03 2.90 -11.47
C GLY A 68 19.31 4.38 -11.76
N ALA A 69 18.44 5.27 -11.28
CA ALA A 69 18.63 6.71 -11.39
C ALA A 69 19.79 7.25 -10.50
N LEU A 70 20.08 6.61 -9.36
CA LEU A 70 21.19 6.98 -8.49
C LEU A 70 22.56 6.69 -9.12
N PHE A 71 22.68 5.59 -9.87
CA PHE A 71 23.92 5.24 -10.56
C PHE A 71 24.23 6.15 -11.75
N ALA A 72 23.25 6.92 -12.23
CA ALA A 72 23.35 7.82 -13.40
C ALA A 72 23.65 9.28 -13.05
N GLU A 73 24.44 9.57 -12.01
CA GLU A 73 25.08 10.88 -11.72
C GLU A 73 24.40 11.91 -10.82
N ALA A 74 23.21 11.73 -10.29
CA ALA A 74 22.66 12.81 -9.49
C ALA A 74 22.12 12.35 -8.14
N ILE A 75 22.95 12.34 -7.12
CA ILE A 75 22.53 12.38 -5.70
C ILE A 75 21.78 13.70 -5.50
N ARG A 76 20.50 13.76 -5.90
CA ARG A 76 19.63 14.91 -5.68
C ARG A 76 18.69 14.60 -4.53
N VAL A 77 18.45 15.59 -3.67
CA VAL A 77 17.51 15.50 -2.55
C VAL A 77 16.18 14.85 -2.93
N PRO A 78 15.54 15.15 -4.10
CA PRO A 78 14.31 14.48 -4.50
C PRO A 78 14.41 12.96 -4.65
N THR A 79 15.55 12.43 -5.12
CA THR A 79 15.75 10.97 -5.26
C THR A 79 15.78 10.28 -3.91
N TRP A 80 16.50 10.83 -2.94
CA TRP A 80 16.54 10.29 -1.58
C TRP A 80 15.18 10.38 -0.90
N THR A 81 14.46 11.49 -1.09
CA THR A 81 13.11 11.66 -0.57
C THR A 81 12.16 10.61 -1.16
N PHE A 82 12.21 10.40 -2.48
CA PHE A 82 11.41 9.38 -3.14
C PHE A 82 11.71 7.97 -2.62
N MET A 83 12.99 7.60 -2.52
CA MET A 83 13.41 6.29 -2.01
C MET A 83 13.02 6.09 -0.55
N GLY A 84 13.20 7.11 0.29
CA GLY A 84 12.83 7.08 1.70
C GLY A 84 11.32 6.89 1.89
N LEU A 85 10.50 7.63 1.15
CA LEU A 85 9.04 7.49 1.18
C LEU A 85 8.60 6.12 0.67
N THR A 86 9.18 5.63 -0.42
CA THR A 86 8.88 4.29 -0.95
C THR A 86 9.26 3.19 0.04
N GLY A 87 10.43 3.29 0.67
CA GLY A 87 10.89 2.37 1.71
C GLY A 87 9.98 2.39 2.94
N LEU A 88 9.52 3.56 3.37
CA LEU A 88 8.58 3.72 4.47
C LEU A 88 7.22 3.10 4.13
N ALA A 89 6.71 3.31 2.92
CA ALA A 89 5.47 2.71 2.44
C ALA A 89 5.57 1.18 2.40
N LEU A 90 6.71 0.62 1.92
CA LEU A 90 6.97 -0.81 1.93
C LEU A 90 6.99 -1.39 3.36
N THR A 91 7.67 -0.72 4.28
CA THR A 91 7.75 -1.14 5.69
C THR A 91 6.36 -1.16 6.32
N ALA A 92 5.56 -0.11 6.11
CA ALA A 92 4.18 -0.05 6.60
C ALA A 92 3.29 -1.14 5.98
N THR A 93 3.47 -1.44 4.68
CA THR A 93 2.74 -2.52 3.99
C THR A 93 3.14 -3.89 4.52
N LEU A 94 4.43 -4.14 4.74
CA LEU A 94 4.92 -5.37 5.37
C LEU A 94 4.38 -5.54 6.79
N TYR A 95 4.35 -4.47 7.59
CA TYR A 95 3.74 -4.49 8.92
C TYR A 95 2.25 -4.84 8.83
N GLY A 96 1.52 -4.24 7.89
CA GLY A 96 0.12 -4.57 7.61
C GLY A 96 -0.08 -6.05 7.30
N TRP A 97 0.78 -6.61 6.44
CA TRP A 97 0.69 -8.01 6.02
C TRP A 97 1.12 -9.00 7.12
N LEU A 98 2.27 -8.78 7.74
CA LEU A 98 2.87 -9.75 8.66
C LEU A 98 2.30 -9.66 10.09
N VAL A 99 1.79 -8.50 10.50
CA VAL A 99 1.33 -8.27 11.87
C VAL A 99 -0.18 -8.05 11.95
N LEU A 100 -0.70 -7.09 11.18
CA LEU A 100 -2.12 -6.73 11.30
C LEU A 100 -3.04 -7.78 10.68
N HIS A 101 -2.70 -8.30 9.50
CA HIS A 101 -3.52 -9.29 8.81
C HIS A 101 -3.73 -10.58 9.64
N PRO A 102 -2.69 -11.27 10.16
CA PRO A 102 -2.90 -12.47 10.97
C PRO A 102 -3.64 -12.18 12.29
N ARG A 103 -3.44 -11.01 12.91
CA ARG A 103 -4.21 -10.59 14.09
C ARG A 103 -5.70 -10.45 13.77
N THR A 104 -6.03 -9.79 12.67
CA THR A 104 -7.41 -9.60 12.25
C THR A 104 -8.09 -10.94 11.94
N VAL A 105 -7.40 -11.85 11.25
CA VAL A 105 -7.89 -13.21 10.98
C VAL A 105 -8.13 -14.00 12.27
N SER A 106 -7.18 -13.97 13.22
CA SER A 106 -7.31 -14.66 14.51
C SER A 106 -8.48 -14.12 15.34
N LEU A 107 -8.63 -12.79 15.42
CA LEU A 107 -9.75 -12.17 16.17
C LEU A 107 -11.10 -12.51 15.51
N ARG A 108 -11.18 -12.48 14.18
CA ARG A 108 -12.38 -12.87 13.46
C ARG A 108 -12.80 -14.31 13.74
N ASN A 109 -11.85 -15.26 13.72
CA ASN A 109 -12.13 -16.66 14.01
C ASN A 109 -12.65 -16.84 15.45
N ARG A 110 -12.13 -16.06 16.40
CA ARG A 110 -12.61 -16.05 17.79
C ARG A 110 -14.02 -15.49 17.89
N VAL A 111 -14.36 -14.41 17.19
CA VAL A 111 -15.74 -13.88 17.15
C VAL A 111 -16.70 -14.93 16.63
N GLN A 112 -16.34 -15.68 15.60
CA GLN A 112 -17.19 -16.73 15.03
C GLN A 112 -17.36 -17.92 15.99
N SER A 113 -16.33 -18.32 16.73
CA SER A 113 -16.39 -19.44 17.67
C SER A 113 -17.07 -19.09 18.98
N SER A 114 -17.08 -17.83 19.41
CA SER A 114 -17.71 -17.36 20.65
C SER A 114 -19.15 -16.83 20.46
N ALA A 115 -19.76 -17.09 19.29
CA ALA A 115 -21.11 -16.65 18.99
C ALA A 115 -22.10 -17.17 20.08
N GLY A 116 -22.75 -16.23 20.81
CA GLY A 116 -23.69 -16.53 21.87
C GLY A 116 -23.14 -16.46 23.31
N SER A 117 -21.84 -16.20 23.51
CA SER A 117 -21.24 -15.98 24.82
C SER A 117 -21.06 -14.50 25.15
N GLN A 118 -20.97 -14.16 26.45
CA GLN A 118 -20.73 -12.80 26.90
C GLN A 118 -19.32 -12.28 26.50
N GLU A 119 -18.37 -13.18 26.25
CA GLU A 119 -17.04 -12.87 25.72
C GLU A 119 -17.07 -12.31 24.28
N ASN A 120 -18.14 -12.60 23.55
CA ASN A 120 -18.26 -12.19 22.15
C ASN A 120 -18.17 -10.67 21.96
N PHE A 121 -18.73 -9.88 22.88
CA PHE A 121 -18.69 -8.41 22.80
C PHE A 121 -17.23 -7.86 22.88
N VAL A 122 -16.42 -8.36 23.79
CA VAL A 122 -15.03 -7.91 23.95
C VAL A 122 -14.17 -8.31 22.75
N VAL A 123 -14.38 -9.51 22.22
CA VAL A 123 -13.62 -9.98 21.06
C VAL A 123 -14.05 -9.24 19.78
N ALA A 124 -15.35 -8.96 19.64
CA ALA A 124 -15.89 -8.19 18.52
C ALA A 124 -15.34 -6.75 18.51
N GLU A 125 -15.26 -6.10 19.68
CA GLU A 125 -14.67 -4.76 19.81
C GLU A 125 -13.19 -4.75 19.41
N ARG A 126 -12.41 -5.74 19.85
CA ARG A 126 -11.00 -5.88 19.47
C ARG A 126 -10.82 -6.13 17.96
N PHE A 127 -11.72 -6.89 17.36
CA PHE A 127 -11.73 -7.10 15.91
C PHE A 127 -12.03 -5.81 15.16
N ASP A 128 -13.00 -5.01 15.60
CA ASP A 128 -13.31 -3.71 15.01
C ASP A 128 -12.13 -2.73 15.12
N GLN A 129 -11.49 -2.66 16.30
CA GLN A 129 -10.28 -1.86 16.51
C GLN A 129 -9.13 -2.28 15.56
N ALA A 130 -8.88 -3.59 15.42
CA ALA A 130 -7.84 -4.10 14.52
C ALA A 130 -8.15 -3.77 13.04
N THR A 131 -9.42 -3.85 12.64
CA THR A 131 -9.87 -3.50 11.28
C THR A 131 -9.71 -2.00 11.02
N ARG A 132 -10.10 -1.14 11.96
CA ARG A 132 -9.88 0.32 11.86
C ARG A 132 -8.40 0.68 11.77
N LEU A 133 -7.55 0.01 12.57
CA LEU A 133 -6.10 0.23 12.52
C LEU A 133 -5.53 -0.16 11.15
N SER A 134 -5.96 -1.30 10.59
CA SER A 134 -5.54 -1.72 9.26
C SER A 134 -5.93 -0.70 8.17
N THR A 135 -7.17 -0.20 8.23
CA THR A 135 -7.64 0.85 7.31
C THR A 135 -6.82 2.14 7.46
N PHE A 136 -6.53 2.54 8.71
CA PHE A 136 -5.73 3.73 8.99
C PHE A 136 -4.29 3.60 8.45
N VAL A 137 -3.65 2.45 8.65
CA VAL A 137 -2.31 2.17 8.08
C VAL A 137 -2.34 2.26 6.55
N ASN A 138 -3.35 1.69 5.89
CA ASN A 138 -3.50 1.79 4.44
C ASN A 138 -3.68 3.24 3.95
N MET A 139 -4.40 4.09 4.71
CA MET A 139 -4.52 5.52 4.40
C MET A 139 -3.19 6.26 4.56
N ILE A 140 -2.41 5.93 5.59
CA ILE A 140 -1.06 6.48 5.76
C ILE A 140 -0.18 6.07 4.58
N VAL A 141 -0.19 4.80 4.18
CA VAL A 141 0.57 4.33 3.01
C VAL A 141 0.17 5.09 1.75
N LEU A 142 -1.13 5.34 1.54
CA LEU A 142 -1.61 6.13 0.40
C LEU A 142 -1.04 7.55 0.42
N LEU A 143 -1.08 8.23 1.57
CA LEU A 143 -0.52 9.58 1.72
C LEU A 143 1.00 9.61 1.46
N ILE A 144 1.74 8.61 1.95
CA ILE A 144 3.18 8.46 1.69
C ILE A 144 3.45 8.28 0.19
N LEU A 145 2.66 7.45 -0.49
CA LEU A 145 2.79 7.24 -1.94
C LEU A 145 2.45 8.49 -2.76
N LEU A 146 1.49 9.30 -2.33
CA LEU A 146 1.22 10.61 -2.94
C LEU A 146 2.41 11.57 -2.75
N GLY A 147 3.04 11.56 -1.58
CA GLY A 147 4.29 12.28 -1.35
C GLY A 147 5.44 11.78 -2.24
N ALA A 148 5.56 10.46 -2.42
CA ALA A 148 6.53 9.87 -3.35
C ALA A 148 6.24 10.29 -4.81
N ALA A 149 4.97 10.32 -5.22
CA ALA A 149 4.56 10.83 -6.54
C ALA A 149 4.98 12.29 -6.75
N ALA A 150 4.79 13.15 -5.75
CA ALA A 150 5.23 14.55 -5.81
C ALA A 150 6.77 14.65 -5.92
N ALA A 151 7.52 13.85 -5.16
CA ALA A 151 8.98 13.80 -5.25
C ALA A 151 9.45 13.31 -6.64
N LEU A 152 8.77 12.32 -7.23
CA LEU A 152 9.05 11.86 -8.59
C LEU A 152 8.77 12.96 -9.62
N ALA A 153 7.66 13.68 -9.50
CA ALA A 153 7.34 14.80 -10.38
C ALA A 153 8.42 15.89 -10.35
N THR A 154 8.93 16.26 -9.16
CA THR A 154 10.03 17.23 -9.04
C THR A 154 11.32 16.73 -9.69
N LEU A 155 11.59 15.42 -9.63
CA LEU A 155 12.73 14.80 -10.31
C LEU A 155 12.64 14.93 -11.83
N LEU A 156 11.44 14.65 -12.39
CA LEU A 156 11.21 14.72 -13.83
C LEU A 156 11.33 16.15 -14.36
N LEU A 157 10.73 17.12 -13.67
CA LEU A 157 10.80 18.54 -14.03
C LEU A 157 12.25 19.10 -13.96
N ALA A 158 13.04 18.63 -13.01
CA ALA A 158 14.43 19.05 -12.89
C ALA A 158 15.36 18.51 -14.02
N HIS A 159 14.87 17.55 -14.81
CA HIS A 159 15.62 16.95 -15.94
C HIS A 159 15.29 17.59 -17.29
N GLU A 160 14.32 18.51 -17.38
CA GLU A 160 14.10 19.24 -18.61
C GLU A 160 15.35 20.08 -18.93
N PRO A 161 15.98 19.90 -20.10
CA PRO A 161 17.09 20.75 -20.53
C PRO A 161 16.54 22.18 -20.64
N VAL A 162 17.12 23.10 -19.86
CA VAL A 162 16.89 24.54 -20.07
C VAL A 162 17.29 24.83 -21.50
N ASN A 163 16.32 25.05 -22.37
CA ASN A 163 16.55 25.36 -23.76
C ASN A 163 17.22 26.77 -23.82
N PRO A 164 18.48 26.93 -24.21
CA PRO A 164 19.18 28.22 -24.14
C PRO A 164 18.83 29.14 -25.31
N THR A 165 17.62 29.00 -25.88
CA THR A 165 17.14 29.89 -26.96
C THR A 165 16.08 30.83 -26.41
N GLY A 166 16.53 31.90 -25.78
CA GLY A 166 15.87 33.15 -25.51
C GLY A 166 16.74 34.29 -26.02
#